data_5820cf9ce150e47381f86488b2cdf287
#
_entry.id   5820cf9ce150e47381f86488b2cdf287
#
_cell.length_a   1.000
_cell.length_b   1.000
_cell.length_c   1.000
_cell.angle_alpha   90.00
_cell.angle_beta   90.00
_cell.angle_gamma   90.00
#
_symmetry.space_group_name_H-M   'P 1'
#
loop_
_entity.id
_entity.type
_entity.pdbx_description
1 polymer ?
#
loop_
_entity_poly.entity_id
_entity_poly.type
_entity_poly.pdbx_seq_one_letter_code
_entity_poly.pdbx_strand_id
1 'polypeptide(L)'
;RRKPTTTDEKASSDFAILRAKDVNTFYINAQMKGISCSQNSLKALVDSDYAKPFNPFTHYFFSLPTWNGKTDYIAQLAQRVKTTDPAFFIDSLRHWLVGMVACAIDDKVQNQQLLLLHGGQGSGKSTFIRKLLPPELDTYYRCGMIIPENKDHLLQLSSSLIIDLDEFDTLPSWQMQSLKRLIVQGVVTERKVFDLQMNNFIRRASFIASTNDQHFLVDILENRRYLINTILSIDNSGPVNHKGIYAQALALYRQGYRYWYEKEEVTFLNKRNESFRQKDPVEENLFFYFR
;
A
#
# COMPACT_ATOMS: atom_id res chain seq x y z
N ARG A 1 17.78 27.99 27.93
CA ARG A 1 16.76 28.71 27.11
C ARG A 1 17.30 28.93 25.72
N ARG A 2 16.99 28.07 24.77
CA ARG A 2 17.09 28.37 23.34
C ARG A 2 15.67 28.39 22.77
N LYS A 3 15.31 29.53 22.16
CA LYS A 3 14.06 29.66 21.38
C LYS A 3 14.15 28.70 20.19
N PRO A 4 13.09 28.00 19.79
CA PRO A 4 13.07 27.28 18.53
C PRO A 4 13.10 28.27 17.38
N THR A 5 14.05 28.15 16.47
CA THR A 5 14.11 28.84 15.19
C THR A 5 13.02 28.26 14.30
N THR A 6 12.13 29.14 13.90
CA THR A 6 11.12 28.98 12.85
C THR A 6 11.80 28.73 11.52
N THR A 7 11.70 27.49 11.02
CA THR A 7 11.68 27.10 9.58
C THR A 7 11.61 25.60 9.51
N ASP A 8 10.42 25.09 9.45
CA ASP A 8 9.98 23.85 8.81
C ASP A 8 8.52 23.61 9.23
N GLU A 9 7.61 24.43 8.73
CA GLU A 9 6.19 24.08 8.67
C GLU A 9 6.00 22.95 7.62
N LYS A 10 6.49 21.76 7.94
CA LYS A 10 5.89 20.54 7.43
C LYS A 10 4.49 20.49 8.03
N ALA A 11 3.46 20.48 7.18
CA ALA A 11 2.09 20.19 7.56
C ALA A 11 2.10 18.89 8.38
N SER A 12 2.20 19.03 9.70
CA SER A 12 2.13 17.92 10.63
C SER A 12 0.67 17.48 10.60
N SER A 13 0.41 16.22 10.28
CA SER A 13 -0.88 15.63 10.57
C SER A 13 -1.17 15.88 12.05
N ASP A 14 -2.39 16.32 12.39
CA ASP A 14 -2.81 16.57 13.78
C ASP A 14 -2.64 15.32 14.67
N PHE A 15 -2.35 14.18 14.06
CA PHE A 15 -2.20 12.87 14.68
C PHE A 15 -0.86 12.22 14.29
N ALA A 16 -0.14 11.73 15.29
CA ALA A 16 1.10 10.99 15.14
C ALA A 16 0.99 9.61 15.79
N ILE A 17 1.75 8.65 15.27
CA ILE A 17 1.85 7.32 15.90
C ILE A 17 2.43 7.48 17.30
N LEU A 18 1.69 6.99 18.30
CA LEU A 18 2.12 7.01 19.69
C LEU A 18 3.33 6.08 19.87
N ARG A 19 4.43 6.63 20.37
CA ARG A 19 5.68 5.89 20.64
C ARG A 19 5.91 5.82 22.15
N ALA A 20 6.75 4.90 22.58
CA ALA A 20 7.12 4.75 23.97
C ALA A 20 7.62 6.08 24.61
N LYS A 21 8.39 6.88 23.86
CA LYS A 21 8.85 8.21 24.32
C LYS A 21 7.69 9.18 24.58
N ASP A 22 6.60 9.07 23.82
CA ASP A 22 5.46 9.98 23.95
C ASP A 22 4.67 9.64 25.22
N VAL A 23 4.51 8.34 25.54
CA VAL A 23 3.94 7.87 26.81
C VAL A 23 4.79 8.35 27.99
N ASN A 24 6.11 8.26 27.88
CA ASN A 24 7.03 8.78 28.92
C ASN A 24 6.89 10.31 29.07
N THR A 25 6.76 11.02 27.97
CA THR A 25 6.54 12.49 28.00
C THR A 25 5.20 12.83 28.65
N PHE A 26 4.13 12.09 28.36
CA PHE A 26 2.84 12.27 29.03
C PHE A 26 2.94 12.01 30.54
N TYR A 27 3.65 10.96 30.94
CA TYR A 27 3.90 10.67 32.35
C TYR A 27 4.61 11.83 33.06
N ILE A 28 5.70 12.34 32.50
CA ILE A 28 6.46 13.46 33.06
C ILE A 28 5.57 14.72 33.15
N ASN A 29 4.82 15.01 32.09
CA ASN A 29 3.92 16.17 32.08
C ASN A 29 2.79 16.05 33.12
N ALA A 30 2.28 14.84 33.35
CA ALA A 30 1.29 14.59 34.40
C ALA A 30 1.90 14.89 35.80
N GLN A 31 3.11 14.40 36.07
CA GLN A 31 3.81 14.66 37.34
C GLN A 31 4.07 16.17 37.53
N MET A 32 4.50 16.87 36.48
CA MET A 32 4.71 18.34 36.54
C MET A 32 3.43 19.13 36.83
N LYS A 33 2.27 18.60 36.45
CA LYS A 33 0.94 19.18 36.75
C LYS A 33 0.37 18.70 38.06
N GLY A 34 1.10 17.98 38.90
CA GLY A 34 0.66 17.47 40.19
C GLY A 34 -0.33 16.30 40.10
N ILE A 35 -0.45 15.66 38.90
CA ILE A 35 -1.29 14.47 38.73
C ILE A 35 -0.50 13.24 39.17
N SER A 36 -0.91 12.65 40.31
CA SER A 36 -0.30 11.43 40.82
C SER A 36 -0.79 10.23 40.04
N CYS A 37 0.06 9.68 39.15
CA CYS A 37 -0.19 8.45 38.46
C CYS A 37 1.12 7.66 38.33
N SER A 38 1.05 6.33 38.18
CA SER A 38 2.21 5.53 37.81
C SER A 38 2.33 5.44 36.27
N GLN A 39 3.53 5.17 35.79
CA GLN A 39 3.75 4.93 34.35
C GLN A 39 2.93 3.74 33.86
N ASN A 40 2.77 2.70 34.69
CA ASN A 40 1.94 1.53 34.38
C ASN A 40 0.46 1.87 34.29
N SER A 41 -0.04 2.74 35.18
CA SER A 41 -1.44 3.22 35.13
C SER A 41 -1.70 4.03 33.85
N LEU A 42 -0.75 4.87 33.44
CA LEU A 42 -0.87 5.63 32.19
C LEU A 42 -0.87 4.69 30.98
N LYS A 43 0.02 3.69 30.98
CA LYS A 43 0.08 2.68 29.94
C LYS A 43 -1.22 1.87 29.87
N ALA A 44 -1.75 1.43 31.00
CA ALA A 44 -3.02 0.71 31.07
C ALA A 44 -4.20 1.57 30.54
N LEU A 45 -4.18 2.89 30.79
CA LEU A 45 -5.19 3.80 30.23
C LEU A 45 -5.10 3.89 28.70
N VAL A 46 -3.89 4.00 28.15
CA VAL A 46 -3.67 4.06 26.70
C VAL A 46 -4.06 2.73 26.01
N ASP A 47 -3.80 1.61 26.66
CA ASP A 47 -4.09 0.25 26.14
C ASP A 47 -5.53 -0.21 26.46
N SER A 48 -6.38 0.66 27.03
CA SER A 48 -7.77 0.34 27.40
C SER A 48 -8.79 0.96 26.44
N ASP A 49 -10.04 0.54 26.55
CA ASP A 49 -11.18 1.08 25.78
C ASP A 49 -11.49 2.56 26.06
N TYR A 50 -10.89 3.17 27.11
CA TYR A 50 -10.96 4.62 27.32
C TYR A 50 -10.24 5.42 26.22
N ALA A 51 -9.21 4.83 25.61
CA ALA A 51 -8.58 5.39 24.42
C ALA A 51 -9.37 4.92 23.18
N LYS A 52 -10.18 5.82 22.61
CA LYS A 52 -10.99 5.46 21.43
C LYS A 52 -10.09 5.01 20.27
N PRO A 53 -10.43 3.90 19.59
CA PRO A 53 -9.72 3.48 18.39
C PRO A 53 -9.72 4.60 17.35
N PHE A 54 -8.55 4.86 16.78
CA PHE A 54 -8.36 5.88 15.76
C PHE A 54 -7.77 5.25 14.49
N ASN A 55 -8.52 5.37 13.38
CA ASN A 55 -8.04 4.97 12.06
C ASN A 55 -7.55 6.22 11.31
N PRO A 56 -6.23 6.41 11.12
CA PRO A 56 -5.67 7.58 10.47
C PRO A 56 -6.08 7.69 9.00
N PHE A 57 -6.32 6.57 8.33
CA PHE A 57 -6.75 6.54 6.94
C PHE A 57 -8.17 7.06 6.79
N THR A 58 -9.09 6.56 7.62
CA THR A 58 -10.47 7.07 7.66
C THR A 58 -10.50 8.56 7.97
N HIS A 59 -9.69 9.01 8.93
CA HIS A 59 -9.58 10.43 9.26
C HIS A 59 -9.12 11.26 8.05
N TYR A 60 -8.03 10.83 7.40
CA TYR A 60 -7.51 11.53 6.22
C TYR A 60 -8.52 11.55 5.07
N PHE A 61 -9.02 10.39 4.65
CA PHE A 61 -9.89 10.31 3.48
C PHE A 61 -11.23 11.03 3.69
N PHE A 62 -11.78 11.03 4.89
CA PHE A 62 -13.05 11.73 5.18
C PHE A 62 -12.88 13.23 5.41
N SER A 63 -11.67 13.71 5.64
CA SER A 63 -11.35 15.15 5.70
C SER A 63 -11.16 15.77 4.31
N LEU A 64 -11.09 14.97 3.26
CA LEU A 64 -10.89 15.47 1.89
C LEU A 64 -12.11 16.23 1.37
N PRO A 65 -11.90 17.23 0.49
CA PRO A 65 -13.00 17.91 -0.18
C PRO A 65 -13.79 16.93 -1.04
N THR A 66 -15.09 17.19 -1.20
CA THR A 66 -15.91 16.38 -2.11
C THR A 66 -15.43 16.50 -3.55
N TRP A 67 -15.27 15.35 -4.24
CA TRP A 67 -14.93 15.34 -5.65
C TRP A 67 -16.05 15.97 -6.49
N ASN A 68 -15.66 16.77 -7.48
CA ASN A 68 -16.60 17.54 -8.32
C ASN A 68 -17.34 16.69 -9.37
N GLY A 69 -17.01 15.39 -9.48
CA GLY A 69 -17.62 14.48 -10.45
C GLY A 69 -17.22 14.70 -11.92
N LYS A 70 -16.36 15.69 -12.22
CA LYS A 70 -16.00 16.08 -13.59
C LYS A 70 -14.52 15.87 -13.89
N THR A 71 -13.65 16.29 -13.00
CA THR A 71 -12.20 16.23 -13.22
C THR A 71 -11.66 14.84 -12.89
N ASP A 72 -11.08 14.17 -13.87
CA ASP A 72 -10.44 12.87 -13.68
C ASP A 72 -8.98 13.06 -13.23
N TYR A 73 -8.79 13.23 -11.93
CA TYR A 73 -7.47 13.41 -11.32
C TYR A 73 -6.60 12.15 -11.40
N ILE A 74 -7.22 10.97 -11.40
CA ILE A 74 -6.49 9.69 -11.55
C ILE A 74 -5.93 9.58 -12.96
N ALA A 75 -6.73 9.91 -13.98
CA ALA A 75 -6.24 9.91 -15.36
C ALA A 75 -5.15 10.98 -15.57
N GLN A 76 -5.28 12.16 -14.97
CA GLN A 76 -4.23 13.20 -15.01
C GLN A 76 -2.91 12.71 -14.39
N LEU A 77 -2.98 11.97 -13.28
CA LEU A 77 -1.80 11.35 -12.70
C LEU A 77 -1.19 10.31 -13.64
N ALA A 78 -2.05 9.45 -14.21
CA ALA A 78 -1.61 8.39 -15.13
C ALA A 78 -0.95 8.96 -16.40
N GLN A 79 -1.39 10.11 -16.91
CA GLN A 79 -0.81 10.77 -18.09
C GLN A 79 0.66 11.20 -17.89
N ARG A 80 1.13 11.31 -16.65
CA ARG A 80 2.57 11.55 -16.37
C ARG A 80 3.44 10.34 -16.67
N VAL A 81 2.83 9.17 -16.85
CA VAL A 81 3.53 7.91 -17.05
C VAL A 81 3.39 7.49 -18.51
N LYS A 82 4.50 7.45 -19.22
CA LYS A 82 4.56 6.88 -20.57
C LYS A 82 4.65 5.36 -20.47
N THR A 83 3.66 4.67 -21.01
CA THR A 83 3.56 3.21 -20.99
C THR A 83 3.33 2.67 -22.39
N THR A 84 3.49 1.36 -22.56
CA THR A 84 3.15 0.68 -23.82
C THR A 84 1.63 0.60 -24.04
N ASP A 85 0.84 0.72 -22.99
CA ASP A 85 -0.63 0.67 -23.03
C ASP A 85 -1.22 1.67 -22.03
N PRO A 86 -1.39 2.95 -22.44
CA PRO A 86 -1.89 4.01 -21.56
C PRO A 86 -3.32 3.78 -21.06
N ALA A 87 -4.17 3.16 -21.87
CA ALA A 87 -5.56 2.89 -21.48
C ALA A 87 -5.63 1.87 -20.35
N PHE A 88 -4.89 0.79 -20.46
CA PHE A 88 -4.79 -0.22 -19.41
C PHE A 88 -4.13 0.34 -18.15
N PHE A 89 -3.14 1.23 -18.28
CA PHE A 89 -2.51 1.83 -17.11
C PHE A 89 -3.48 2.73 -16.34
N ILE A 90 -4.27 3.56 -17.02
CA ILE A 90 -5.29 4.40 -16.38
C ILE A 90 -6.31 3.52 -15.65
N ASP A 91 -6.77 2.45 -16.28
CA ASP A 91 -7.73 1.52 -15.70
C ASP A 91 -7.15 0.80 -14.48
N SER A 92 -5.98 0.20 -14.60
CA SER A 92 -5.33 -0.52 -13.50
C SER A 92 -4.97 0.40 -12.33
N LEU A 93 -4.50 1.62 -12.60
CA LEU A 93 -4.23 2.61 -11.54
C LEU A 93 -5.53 3.01 -10.82
N ARG A 94 -6.63 3.19 -11.53
CA ARG A 94 -7.94 3.52 -10.95
C ARG A 94 -8.47 2.39 -10.09
N HIS A 95 -8.48 1.15 -10.58
CA HIS A 95 -8.89 -0.03 -9.83
C HIS A 95 -8.05 -0.17 -8.55
N TRP A 96 -6.74 -0.05 -8.67
CA TRP A 96 -5.82 -0.18 -7.55
C TRP A 96 -6.02 0.93 -6.50
N LEU A 97 -6.16 2.20 -6.92
CA LEU A 97 -6.35 3.34 -5.99
C LEU A 97 -7.70 3.26 -5.27
N VAL A 98 -8.78 2.91 -5.99
CA VAL A 98 -10.11 2.74 -5.36
C VAL A 98 -10.08 1.56 -4.39
N GLY A 99 -9.47 0.43 -4.76
CA GLY A 99 -9.29 -0.72 -3.90
C GLY A 99 -8.42 -0.42 -2.67
N MET A 100 -7.40 0.44 -2.81
CA MET A 100 -6.55 0.88 -1.71
C MET A 100 -7.32 1.73 -0.71
N VAL A 101 -8.09 2.71 -1.17
CA VAL A 101 -8.95 3.54 -0.30
C VAL A 101 -9.98 2.66 0.41
N ALA A 102 -10.66 1.77 -0.31
CA ALA A 102 -11.64 0.85 0.25
C ALA A 102 -11.01 -0.04 1.35
N CYS A 103 -9.87 -0.69 1.07
CA CYS A 103 -9.14 -1.54 2.03
C CYS A 103 -8.71 -0.77 3.28
N ALA A 104 -8.35 0.50 3.13
CA ALA A 104 -7.89 1.32 4.24
C ALA A 104 -9.00 1.73 5.21
N ILE A 105 -10.26 1.87 4.74
CA ILE A 105 -11.37 2.41 5.53
C ILE A 105 -12.46 1.39 5.86
N ASP A 106 -12.60 0.32 5.11
CA ASP A 106 -13.62 -0.70 5.30
C ASP A 106 -13.01 -2.01 5.78
N ASP A 107 -13.47 -2.51 6.93
CA ASP A 107 -12.96 -3.71 7.59
C ASP A 107 -13.24 -5.01 6.80
N LYS A 108 -14.20 -4.96 5.89
CA LYS A 108 -14.64 -6.12 5.10
C LYS A 108 -13.96 -6.19 3.72
N VAL A 109 -13.20 -5.17 3.36
CA VAL A 109 -12.61 -5.04 2.04
C VAL A 109 -11.10 -5.32 2.08
N GLN A 110 -10.63 -6.07 1.10
CA GLN A 110 -9.21 -6.27 0.83
C GLN A 110 -8.89 -5.85 -0.61
N ASN A 111 -7.83 -5.07 -0.80
CA ASN A 111 -7.29 -4.87 -2.13
C ASN A 111 -6.49 -6.10 -2.55
N GLN A 112 -7.10 -6.95 -3.36
CA GLN A 112 -6.50 -8.23 -3.81
C GLN A 112 -5.60 -8.06 -5.03
N GLN A 113 -5.28 -6.84 -5.40
CA GLN A 113 -4.46 -6.53 -6.57
C GLN A 113 -3.14 -5.89 -6.15
N LEU A 114 -2.11 -6.23 -6.90
CA LEU A 114 -0.79 -5.65 -6.82
C LEU A 114 -0.55 -4.86 -8.11
N LEU A 115 -0.37 -3.55 -8.01
CA LEU A 115 0.03 -2.72 -9.12
C LEU A 115 1.54 -2.89 -9.34
N LEU A 116 1.94 -3.41 -10.51
CA LEU A 116 3.33 -3.70 -10.81
C LEU A 116 3.82 -2.85 -11.99
N LEU A 117 4.89 -2.11 -11.73
CA LEU A 117 5.56 -1.25 -12.70
C LEU A 117 6.82 -1.94 -13.21
N HIS A 118 6.75 -2.50 -14.43
CA HIS A 118 7.89 -3.07 -15.13
C HIS A 118 8.55 -2.03 -16.02
N GLY A 119 9.88 -2.02 -16.13
CA GLY A 119 10.58 -1.14 -17.07
C GLY A 119 12.04 -0.91 -16.70
N GLY A 120 12.81 -0.32 -17.58
CA GLY A 120 14.25 -0.12 -17.42
C GLY A 120 14.63 0.66 -16.15
N GLN A 121 15.86 0.46 -15.71
CA GLN A 121 16.44 1.22 -14.60
C GLN A 121 16.42 2.73 -14.91
N GLY A 122 16.16 3.56 -13.92
CA GLY A 122 16.13 5.01 -14.09
C GLY A 122 14.84 5.57 -14.72
N SER A 123 13.83 4.74 -15.04
CA SER A 123 12.54 5.20 -15.59
C SER A 123 11.66 5.98 -14.60
N GLY A 124 12.05 6.08 -13.32
CA GLY A 124 11.38 6.90 -12.31
C GLY A 124 10.32 6.15 -11.47
N LYS A 125 10.27 4.81 -11.53
CA LYS A 125 9.24 3.97 -10.87
C LYS A 125 9.20 4.17 -9.34
N SER A 126 10.30 3.96 -8.65
CA SER A 126 10.35 4.06 -7.18
C SER A 126 10.01 5.48 -6.69
N THR A 127 10.44 6.51 -7.44
CA THR A 127 10.06 7.91 -7.16
C THR A 127 8.56 8.13 -7.34
N PHE A 128 7.95 7.58 -8.39
CA PHE A 128 6.51 7.67 -8.64
C PHE A 128 5.72 6.98 -7.53
N ILE A 129 6.10 5.74 -7.18
CA ILE A 129 5.46 4.97 -6.10
C ILE A 129 5.49 5.78 -4.80
N ARG A 130 6.65 6.32 -4.45
CA ARG A 130 6.80 7.11 -3.23
C ARG A 130 5.94 8.37 -3.25
N LYS A 131 5.78 9.02 -4.41
CA LYS A 131 4.93 10.20 -4.60
C LYS A 131 3.44 9.91 -4.60
N LEU A 132 2.99 8.66 -4.69
CA LEU A 132 1.57 8.34 -4.53
C LEU A 132 1.08 8.64 -3.12
N LEU A 133 1.96 8.54 -2.12
CA LEU A 133 1.57 8.76 -0.73
C LEU A 133 1.47 10.25 -0.42
N PRO A 134 0.35 10.71 0.19
CA PRO A 134 0.25 12.08 0.64
C PRO A 134 1.17 12.34 1.85
N PRO A 135 1.72 13.56 2.01
CA PRO A 135 2.64 13.88 3.11
C PRO A 135 2.07 13.58 4.50
N GLU A 136 0.76 13.74 4.66
CA GLU A 136 0.03 13.48 5.91
C GLU A 136 0.07 11.99 6.32
N LEU A 137 0.22 11.10 5.35
CA LEU A 137 0.28 9.64 5.55
C LEU A 137 1.69 9.06 5.33
N ASP A 138 2.73 9.89 5.26
CA ASP A 138 4.11 9.48 4.95
C ASP A 138 4.63 8.38 5.87
N THR A 139 4.24 8.38 7.14
CA THR A 139 4.62 7.37 8.13
C THR A 139 4.03 5.98 7.88
N TYR A 140 3.05 5.87 7.01
CA TYR A 140 2.33 4.62 6.69
C TYR A 140 2.80 3.98 5.38
N TYR A 141 3.93 4.42 4.85
CA TYR A 141 4.64 3.77 3.76
C TYR A 141 5.68 2.80 4.28
N ARG A 142 5.75 1.64 3.65
CA ARG A 142 6.83 0.66 3.87
C ARG A 142 7.41 0.26 2.54
N CYS A 143 8.74 0.15 2.49
CA CYS A 143 9.47 -0.38 1.36
C CYS A 143 10.22 -1.61 1.82
N GLY A 144 10.22 -2.64 0.99
CA GLY A 144 10.90 -3.89 1.24
C GLY A 144 9.96 -5.08 1.28
N MET A 145 10.55 -6.24 1.43
CA MET A 145 9.88 -7.53 1.36
C MET A 145 9.08 -7.81 2.64
N ILE A 146 7.91 -8.41 2.46
CA ILE A 146 7.12 -8.98 3.56
C ILE A 146 7.42 -10.47 3.67
N ILE A 147 8.03 -10.88 4.77
CA ILE A 147 8.31 -12.27 5.10
C ILE A 147 7.17 -12.78 5.98
N PRO A 148 6.36 -13.76 5.53
CA PRO A 148 5.18 -14.23 6.28
C PRO A 148 5.50 -14.83 7.64
N GLU A 149 6.70 -15.37 7.81
CA GLU A 149 7.18 -15.95 9.07
C GLU A 149 7.62 -14.89 10.08
N ASN A 150 7.76 -13.64 9.64
CA ASN A 150 8.13 -12.52 10.51
C ASN A 150 6.85 -11.80 10.99
N LYS A 151 6.58 -11.88 12.29
CA LYS A 151 5.40 -11.27 12.93
C LYS A 151 5.35 -9.76 12.76
N ASP A 152 6.48 -9.08 12.82
CA ASP A 152 6.54 -7.62 12.66
C ASP A 152 6.18 -7.22 11.22
N HIS A 153 6.57 -8.04 10.23
CA HIS A 153 6.16 -7.84 8.85
C HIS A 153 4.66 -8.06 8.66
N LEU A 154 4.08 -9.09 9.30
CA LEU A 154 2.64 -9.33 9.25
C LEU A 154 1.84 -8.19 9.90
N LEU A 155 2.31 -7.65 11.01
CA LEU A 155 1.68 -6.49 11.65
C LEU A 155 1.72 -5.22 10.78
N GLN A 156 2.72 -5.11 9.89
CA GLN A 156 2.77 -4.01 8.91
C GLN A 156 1.57 -4.01 7.96
N LEU A 157 0.95 -5.16 7.69
CA LEU A 157 -0.26 -5.24 6.85
C LEU A 157 -1.43 -4.45 7.43
N SER A 158 -1.52 -4.34 8.75
CA SER A 158 -2.58 -3.58 9.43
C SER A 158 -2.20 -2.12 9.71
N SER A 159 -0.91 -1.81 9.74
CA SER A 159 -0.39 -0.50 10.13
C SER A 159 0.17 0.34 8.98
N SER A 160 0.16 -0.16 7.75
CA SER A 160 0.62 0.56 6.56
C SER A 160 -0.53 0.86 5.61
N LEU A 161 -0.39 1.88 4.77
CA LEU A 161 -1.29 2.16 3.65
C LEU A 161 -0.76 1.55 2.36
N ILE A 162 0.54 1.73 2.09
CA ILE A 162 1.23 1.18 0.94
C ILE A 162 2.43 0.36 1.40
N ILE A 163 2.54 -0.84 0.86
CA ILE A 163 3.73 -1.68 0.94
C ILE A 163 4.30 -1.79 -0.46
N ASP A 164 5.47 -1.20 -0.65
CA ASP A 164 6.22 -1.21 -1.88
C ASP A 164 7.22 -2.38 -1.87
N LEU A 165 6.97 -3.34 -2.74
CA LEU A 165 7.83 -4.49 -2.96
C LEU A 165 8.86 -4.12 -4.04
N ASP A 166 9.84 -3.32 -3.67
CA ASP A 166 10.92 -2.95 -4.59
C ASP A 166 11.75 -4.18 -4.98
N GLU A 167 12.34 -4.17 -6.18
CA GLU A 167 13.09 -5.30 -6.74
C GLU A 167 12.30 -6.63 -6.71
N PHE A 168 11.06 -6.57 -7.17
CA PHE A 168 10.12 -7.71 -7.16
C PHE A 168 10.67 -8.97 -7.85
N ASP A 169 11.54 -8.80 -8.85
CA ASP A 169 12.23 -9.86 -9.59
C ASP A 169 13.25 -10.65 -8.77
N THR A 170 13.74 -10.10 -7.66
CA THR A 170 14.69 -10.78 -6.76
C THR A 170 14.01 -11.78 -5.81
N LEU A 171 12.67 -11.81 -5.78
CA LEU A 171 11.90 -12.68 -4.89
C LEU A 171 12.06 -14.15 -5.28
N PRO A 172 12.52 -15.03 -4.37
CA PRO A 172 12.52 -16.46 -4.63
C PRO A 172 11.10 -17.01 -4.78
N SER A 173 10.93 -18.09 -5.56
CA SER A 173 9.63 -18.67 -5.90
C SER A 173 8.73 -18.95 -4.68
N TRP A 174 9.30 -19.43 -3.57
CA TRP A 174 8.55 -19.71 -2.34
C TRP A 174 7.97 -18.44 -1.68
N GLN A 175 8.68 -17.31 -1.79
CA GLN A 175 8.18 -16.04 -1.30
C GLN A 175 7.08 -15.47 -2.20
N MET A 176 7.18 -15.65 -3.50
CA MET A 176 6.10 -15.30 -4.43
C MET A 176 4.78 -16.03 -4.11
N GLN A 177 4.86 -17.34 -3.78
CA GLN A 177 3.69 -18.10 -3.35
C GLN A 177 3.12 -17.58 -2.03
N SER A 178 3.98 -17.25 -1.07
CA SER A 178 3.59 -16.67 0.20
C SER A 178 2.95 -15.29 0.03
N LEU A 179 3.51 -14.45 -0.84
CA LEU A 179 2.94 -13.15 -1.18
C LEU A 179 1.53 -13.25 -1.79
N LYS A 180 1.28 -14.24 -2.66
CA LYS A 180 -0.06 -14.49 -3.22
C LYS A 180 -1.10 -14.74 -2.13
N ARG A 181 -0.74 -15.44 -1.05
CA ARG A 181 -1.61 -15.64 0.10
C ARG A 181 -1.83 -14.33 0.86
N LEU A 182 -0.76 -13.56 1.09
CA LEU A 182 -0.86 -12.28 1.79
C LEU A 182 -1.71 -11.26 1.03
N ILE A 183 -1.66 -11.24 -0.30
CA ILE A 183 -2.46 -10.34 -1.15
C ILE A 183 -3.98 -10.57 -0.95
N VAL A 184 -4.42 -11.77 -0.65
CA VAL A 184 -5.84 -12.08 -0.42
C VAL A 184 -6.23 -12.14 1.05
N GLN A 185 -5.26 -12.14 1.96
CA GLN A 185 -5.51 -12.22 3.38
C GLN A 185 -6.10 -10.90 3.90
N GLY A 186 -7.29 -10.96 4.50
CA GLY A 186 -7.98 -9.78 5.04
C GLY A 186 -7.70 -9.51 6.52
N VAL A 187 -7.40 -10.57 7.27
CA VAL A 187 -7.14 -10.50 8.71
C VAL A 187 -5.83 -11.22 9.01
N VAL A 188 -5.01 -10.59 9.81
CA VAL A 188 -3.77 -11.14 10.35
C VAL A 188 -4.02 -11.46 11.82
N THR A 189 -3.86 -12.72 12.20
CA THR A 189 -4.00 -13.15 13.61
C THR A 189 -2.62 -13.34 14.20
N GLU A 190 -2.20 -12.42 15.05
CA GLU A 190 -0.88 -12.42 15.67
C GLU A 190 -0.94 -12.00 17.13
N ARG A 191 0.07 -12.41 17.89
CA ARG A 191 0.26 -11.98 19.27
C ARG A 191 1.33 -10.90 19.32
N LYS A 192 0.96 -9.68 19.71
CA LYS A 192 1.95 -8.63 19.98
C LYS A 192 2.88 -9.06 21.11
N VAL A 193 4.06 -8.48 21.11
CA VAL A 193 5.02 -8.68 22.20
C VAL A 193 4.38 -8.23 23.52
N PHE A 194 4.40 -9.11 24.53
CA PHE A 194 3.77 -8.97 25.86
C PHE A 194 2.24 -9.13 25.91
N ASP A 195 1.53 -9.39 24.81
CA ASP A 195 0.12 -9.75 24.86
C ASP A 195 -0.05 -11.20 25.34
N LEU A 196 -1.09 -11.45 26.14
CA LEU A 196 -1.42 -12.80 26.62
C LEU A 196 -2.17 -13.61 25.57
N GLN A 197 -2.86 -12.96 24.64
CA GLN A 197 -3.74 -13.59 23.66
C GLN A 197 -3.36 -13.20 22.22
N MET A 198 -3.81 -14.03 21.27
CA MET A 198 -3.79 -13.71 19.85
C MET A 198 -4.81 -12.61 19.56
N ASN A 199 -4.43 -11.66 18.73
CA ASN A 199 -5.31 -10.57 18.30
C ASN A 199 -5.49 -10.63 16.79
N ASN A 200 -6.67 -10.23 16.34
CA ASN A 200 -7.01 -10.10 14.94
C ASN A 200 -6.74 -8.66 14.47
N PHE A 201 -5.86 -8.51 13.51
CA PHE A 201 -5.54 -7.22 12.90
C PHE A 201 -6.10 -7.17 11.49
N ILE A 202 -6.97 -6.21 11.23
CA ILE A 202 -7.54 -6.01 9.91
C ILE A 202 -6.45 -5.44 9.00
N ARG A 203 -6.29 -6.05 7.84
CA ARG A 203 -5.36 -5.55 6.84
C ARG A 203 -5.84 -4.22 6.28
N ARG A 204 -4.92 -3.24 6.20
CA ARG A 204 -5.15 -1.90 5.61
C ARG A 204 -4.25 -1.64 4.40
N ALA A 205 -3.15 -2.37 4.31
CA ALA A 205 -2.14 -2.16 3.29
C ALA A 205 -2.58 -2.66 1.92
N SER A 206 -2.23 -1.88 0.89
CA SER A 206 -2.23 -2.31 -0.51
C SER A 206 -0.81 -2.47 -1.00
N PHE A 207 -0.61 -3.45 -1.88
CA PHE A 207 0.71 -3.75 -2.43
C PHE A 207 0.92 -3.03 -3.75
N ILE A 208 2.12 -2.51 -3.93
CA ILE A 208 2.66 -2.02 -5.19
C ILE A 208 4.06 -2.60 -5.37
N ALA A 209 4.53 -2.75 -6.59
CA ALA A 209 5.85 -3.29 -6.85
C ALA A 209 6.52 -2.63 -8.04
N SER A 210 7.85 -2.70 -8.09
CA SER A 210 8.62 -2.37 -9.27
C SER A 210 9.60 -3.49 -9.64
N THR A 211 9.85 -3.66 -10.93
CA THR A 211 10.83 -4.62 -11.45
C THR A 211 11.50 -4.09 -12.72
N ASN A 212 12.72 -4.51 -12.97
CA ASN A 212 13.45 -4.25 -14.19
C ASN A 212 13.49 -5.48 -15.11
N ASP A 213 13.24 -6.66 -14.58
CA ASP A 213 13.22 -7.91 -15.35
C ASP A 213 11.88 -8.08 -16.07
N GLN A 214 11.92 -8.58 -17.30
CA GLN A 214 10.74 -8.91 -18.08
C GLN A 214 10.16 -10.27 -17.70
N HIS A 215 10.98 -11.22 -17.27
CA HIS A 215 10.58 -12.61 -17.03
C HIS A 215 10.65 -12.98 -15.55
N PHE A 216 9.84 -12.31 -14.73
CA PHE A 216 9.84 -12.45 -13.28
C PHE A 216 8.70 -13.33 -12.72
N LEU A 217 7.66 -13.64 -13.54
CA LEU A 217 6.56 -14.48 -13.08
C LEU A 217 6.92 -15.97 -13.19
N VAL A 218 7.01 -16.62 -12.05
CA VAL A 218 7.36 -18.06 -11.97
C VAL A 218 6.14 -18.96 -12.19
N ASP A 219 4.93 -18.49 -11.90
CA ASP A 219 3.73 -19.31 -11.85
C ASP A 219 2.82 -19.13 -13.06
N ILE A 220 2.26 -20.25 -13.55
CA ILE A 220 1.31 -20.30 -14.68
C ILE A 220 -0.09 -19.90 -14.24
N LEU A 221 -0.46 -20.18 -12.99
CA LEU A 221 -1.81 -20.02 -12.47
C LEU A 221 -1.91 -18.81 -11.53
N GLU A 222 -3.08 -18.14 -11.56
CA GLU A 222 -3.42 -17.04 -10.64
C GLU A 222 -2.67 -15.70 -10.83
N ASN A 223 -2.20 -15.40 -12.04
CA ASN A 223 -1.56 -14.11 -12.36
C ASN A 223 -2.53 -12.92 -12.38
N ARG A 224 -3.83 -13.17 -12.19
CA ARG A 224 -4.91 -12.16 -12.14
C ARG A 224 -4.74 -11.11 -11.06
N ARG A 225 -3.86 -11.36 -10.08
CA ARG A 225 -3.59 -10.42 -8.98
C ARG A 225 -2.61 -9.32 -9.38
N TYR A 226 -1.86 -9.53 -10.44
CA TYR A 226 -0.81 -8.63 -10.89
C TYR A 226 -1.32 -7.72 -12.02
N LEU A 227 -1.38 -6.42 -11.76
CA LEU A 227 -1.66 -5.39 -12.75
C LEU A 227 -0.34 -4.90 -13.32
N ILE A 228 0.21 -5.65 -14.29
CA ILE A 228 1.55 -5.39 -14.83
C ILE A 228 1.47 -4.33 -15.93
N ASN A 229 2.22 -3.25 -15.74
CA ASN A 229 2.31 -2.15 -16.67
C ASN A 229 3.76 -1.91 -17.08
N THR A 230 4.03 -1.93 -18.38
CA THR A 230 5.37 -1.63 -18.92
C THR A 230 5.56 -0.13 -19.02
N ILE A 231 6.50 0.38 -18.25
CA ILE A 231 6.80 1.80 -18.10
C ILE A 231 7.99 2.16 -18.99
N LEU A 232 7.82 3.15 -19.83
CA LEU A 232 8.86 3.69 -20.69
C LEU A 232 9.59 4.86 -20.00
N SER A 233 8.84 5.79 -19.43
CA SER A 233 9.37 6.89 -18.62
C SER A 233 8.28 7.49 -17.74
N ILE A 234 8.66 8.15 -16.66
CA ILE A 234 7.74 8.84 -15.77
C ILE A 234 8.17 10.30 -15.59
N ASP A 235 7.25 11.21 -15.82
CA ASP A 235 7.44 12.61 -15.44
C ASP A 235 7.16 12.78 -13.94
N ASN A 236 8.23 12.78 -13.17
CA ASN A 236 8.19 13.01 -11.74
C ASN A 236 8.38 14.48 -11.36
N SER A 237 8.37 15.41 -12.36
CA SER A 237 8.44 16.84 -12.09
C SER A 237 7.15 17.35 -11.44
N GLY A 238 7.10 18.31 -10.71
CA GLY A 238 5.92 18.92 -10.13
C GLY A 238 5.17 18.10 -9.05
N PRO A 239 4.23 18.74 -8.37
CA PRO A 239 3.47 18.16 -7.27
C PRO A 239 2.40 17.18 -7.75
N VAL A 240 2.04 16.23 -6.89
CA VAL A 240 0.89 15.34 -7.07
C VAL A 240 -0.32 15.94 -6.35
N ASN A 241 -1.46 16.00 -7.05
CA ASN A 241 -2.71 16.45 -6.43
C ASN A 241 -3.37 15.35 -5.62
N HIS A 242 -2.77 15.02 -4.45
CA HIS A 242 -3.28 13.95 -3.58
C HIS A 242 -4.74 14.16 -3.18
N LYS A 243 -5.13 15.40 -2.84
CA LYS A 243 -6.51 15.70 -2.42
C LYS A 243 -7.51 15.38 -3.52
N GLY A 244 -7.22 15.76 -4.77
CA GLY A 244 -8.08 15.44 -5.91
C GLY A 244 -8.17 13.95 -6.21
N ILE A 245 -7.02 13.27 -6.24
CA ILE A 245 -6.93 11.83 -6.54
C ILE A 245 -7.68 11.00 -5.50
N TYR A 246 -7.44 11.24 -4.22
CA TYR A 246 -8.06 10.45 -3.16
C TYR A 246 -9.52 10.82 -2.90
N ALA A 247 -9.92 12.09 -3.11
CA ALA A 247 -11.32 12.47 -3.11
C ALA A 247 -12.10 11.76 -4.24
N GLN A 248 -11.50 11.67 -5.43
CA GLN A 248 -12.09 10.91 -6.54
C GLN A 248 -12.18 9.42 -6.23
N ALA A 249 -11.10 8.79 -5.73
CA ALA A 249 -11.09 7.36 -5.38
C ALA A 249 -12.13 7.03 -4.31
N LEU A 250 -12.25 7.86 -3.27
CA LEU A 250 -13.26 7.72 -2.22
C LEU A 250 -14.68 7.87 -2.78
N ALA A 251 -14.90 8.86 -3.64
CA ALA A 251 -16.21 9.08 -4.26
C ALA A 251 -16.63 7.91 -5.16
N LEU A 252 -15.70 7.40 -5.98
CA LEU A 252 -15.93 6.22 -6.82
C LEU A 252 -16.27 5.00 -5.96
N TYR A 253 -15.53 4.75 -4.87
CA TYR A 253 -15.84 3.66 -3.94
C TYR A 253 -17.26 3.79 -3.38
N ARG A 254 -17.64 4.98 -2.88
CA ARG A 254 -18.98 5.24 -2.32
C ARG A 254 -20.11 5.12 -3.35
N GLN A 255 -19.82 5.34 -4.63
CA GLN A 255 -20.74 5.17 -5.74
C GLN A 255 -20.85 3.70 -6.22
N GLY A 256 -20.11 2.78 -5.58
CA GLY A 256 -20.12 1.36 -5.95
C GLY A 256 -19.26 1.04 -7.17
N TYR A 257 -18.24 1.86 -7.45
CA TYR A 257 -17.27 1.53 -8.50
C TYR A 257 -16.60 0.19 -8.22
N ARG A 258 -16.66 -0.70 -9.21
CA ARG A 258 -16.04 -2.03 -9.13
C ARG A 258 -14.53 -1.92 -9.29
N TYR A 259 -13.78 -2.18 -8.24
CA TYR A 259 -12.31 -2.12 -8.20
C TYR A 259 -11.65 -3.51 -8.31
N TRP A 260 -12.40 -4.55 -8.63
CA TRP A 260 -11.92 -5.91 -8.91
C TRP A 260 -12.27 -6.30 -10.33
N TYR A 261 -11.58 -7.31 -10.88
CA TYR A 261 -11.81 -7.83 -12.21
C TYR A 261 -12.69 -9.10 -12.17
N GLU A 262 -13.61 -9.25 -13.11
CA GLU A 262 -14.49 -10.41 -13.26
C GLU A 262 -13.90 -11.45 -14.23
N LYS A 263 -14.60 -12.62 -14.39
CA LYS A 263 -14.07 -13.79 -15.10
C LYS A 263 -13.47 -13.48 -16.48
N GLU A 264 -14.12 -12.69 -17.28
CA GLU A 264 -13.65 -12.37 -18.65
C GLU A 264 -12.42 -11.47 -18.61
N GLU A 265 -12.44 -10.48 -17.75
CA GLU A 265 -11.32 -9.56 -17.52
C GLU A 265 -10.11 -10.30 -16.89
N VAL A 266 -10.37 -11.25 -16.02
CA VAL A 266 -9.33 -12.13 -15.44
C VAL A 266 -8.65 -12.96 -16.54
N THR A 267 -9.42 -13.46 -17.52
CA THR A 267 -8.86 -14.18 -18.66
C THR A 267 -7.96 -13.27 -19.51
N PHE A 268 -8.39 -12.04 -19.73
CA PHE A 268 -7.59 -11.01 -20.39
C PHE A 268 -6.29 -10.71 -19.62
N LEU A 269 -6.37 -10.50 -18.30
CA LEU A 269 -5.20 -10.25 -17.44
C LEU A 269 -4.21 -11.43 -17.49
N ASN A 270 -4.69 -12.65 -17.36
CA ASN A 270 -3.84 -13.84 -17.43
C ASN A 270 -3.11 -13.93 -18.77
N LYS A 271 -3.82 -13.73 -19.89
CA LYS A 271 -3.22 -13.71 -21.23
C LYS A 271 -2.18 -12.60 -21.39
N ARG A 272 -2.47 -11.41 -20.86
CA ARG A 272 -1.53 -10.27 -20.89
C ARG A 272 -0.27 -10.57 -20.07
N ASN A 273 -0.44 -11.16 -18.91
CA ASN A 273 0.65 -11.44 -17.97
C ASN A 273 1.53 -12.62 -18.42
N GLU A 274 1.09 -13.43 -19.39
CA GLU A 274 1.87 -14.53 -19.95
C GLU A 274 3.20 -14.08 -20.56
N SER A 275 3.25 -12.87 -21.12
CA SER A 275 4.48 -12.30 -21.69
C SER A 275 5.57 -11.99 -20.64
N PHE A 276 5.21 -11.98 -19.34
CA PHE A 276 6.13 -11.74 -18.22
C PHE A 276 6.52 -13.03 -17.48
N ARG A 277 6.07 -14.18 -18.00
CA ARG A 277 6.37 -15.49 -17.42
C ARG A 277 7.83 -15.85 -17.65
N GLN A 278 8.47 -16.41 -16.63
CA GLN A 278 9.74 -17.11 -16.80
C GLN A 278 9.51 -18.31 -17.71
N LYS A 279 10.32 -18.42 -18.74
CA LYS A 279 10.30 -19.60 -19.61
C LYS A 279 10.96 -20.77 -18.88
N ASP A 280 10.29 -21.89 -18.85
CA ASP A 280 10.88 -23.12 -18.31
C ASP A 280 11.93 -23.61 -19.29
N PRO A 281 13.20 -23.77 -18.89
CA PRO A 281 14.24 -24.32 -19.75
C PRO A 281 13.86 -25.71 -20.34
N VAL A 282 13.03 -26.49 -19.63
CA VAL A 282 12.52 -27.77 -20.10
C VAL A 282 11.49 -27.57 -21.22
N GLU A 283 10.58 -26.63 -21.11
CA GLU A 283 9.65 -26.25 -22.19
C GLU A 283 10.41 -25.77 -23.44
N GLU A 284 11.39 -24.89 -23.29
CA GLU A 284 12.20 -24.41 -24.43
C GLU A 284 12.93 -25.54 -25.12
N ASN A 285 13.54 -26.45 -24.38
CA ASN A 285 14.22 -27.63 -24.94
C ASN A 285 13.25 -28.60 -25.62
N LEU A 286 12.07 -28.85 -25.02
CA LEU A 286 11.04 -29.68 -25.64
C LEU A 286 10.57 -29.10 -26.99
N PHE A 287 10.29 -27.82 -27.07
CA PHE A 287 9.94 -27.16 -28.34
C PHE A 287 11.06 -27.11 -29.35
N PHE A 288 12.32 -27.14 -28.92
CA PHE A 288 13.48 -27.16 -29.81
C PHE A 288 13.71 -28.54 -30.41
N TYR A 289 13.52 -29.61 -29.63
CA TYR A 289 13.82 -30.98 -30.08
C TYR A 289 12.64 -31.74 -30.70
N PHE A 290 11.41 -31.28 -30.49
CA PHE A 290 10.19 -31.97 -30.98
C PHE A 290 9.32 -31.11 -31.91
N ARG A 291 9.94 -30.19 -32.63
CA ARG A 291 9.33 -29.46 -33.74
C ARG A 291 9.46 -30.22 -35.05
#